data_71181f45a06ea3bdb6e651b41203fbb5
#
_entry.id   71181f45a06ea3bdb6e651b41203fbb5
#
_cell.length_a   1.000
_cell.length_b   1.000
_cell.length_c   1.000
_cell.angle_alpha   90.00
_cell.angle_beta   90.00
_cell.angle_gamma   90.00
#
_symmetry.space_group_name_H-M   'P 1'
#
loop_
_entity.id
_entity.type
_entity.pdbx_description
1 polymer ?
#
loop_
_entity_poly.entity_id
_entity_poly.type
_entity_poly.pdbx_seq_one_letter_code
_entity_poly.pdbx_strand_id
1 'polypeptide(L)'
;MQQASNTPKSSLIELNAPDASPYPFNIVVREELGDNIKMFSFTVTGIDFQTKQVKTCEYQLDERNHKGYLNFFEKLALDFGLRLPQNRQMVQTNPEFKATYREVLSENLDPQILYGYGDPAVIQVKSDSTTEEPIFYLLSTSNDAPHAFPIIRSRNLQDWEFVGFVFPENHKPAWAANDVLVSDYWAPEMHQIKDKFYVYFVGRDKETRELCIGVAKSFNPEGPFLADEEPIISGNVIDPHVFVEDNGTAYLFWKEDNNDVWPGKLINFLYENPAYILDLFEEEENKITASFMVTLWPWVQNLEPMERFLFNQVFIESIIAKYLLFFDRLTEIRKDKPTPIQEAIQEVQQFMKTPMYIQELSEDGSSLVGERTKIIENDLAWEAHLVEGMWVTQHQNKFYLFYAGNDFSTDQYGIGVAIADSLLGPYRKMPQPFLQSTAEWWAPGHPSVVLAPDGKPHLFLHGYFPGKAGYKQFRALLSVPIIFEEDRVLLGEI
;
A
#
# COMPACT_ATOMS: atom_id res chain seq x y z
N MET A 1 -31.47 -8.09 40.32
CA MET A 1 -30.63 -8.38 39.15
C MET A 1 -31.53 -8.28 37.93
N GLN A 2 -31.53 -7.13 37.28
CA GLN A 2 -32.19 -6.94 35.99
C GLN A 2 -31.22 -7.41 34.91
N GLN A 3 -31.64 -8.46 34.19
CA GLN A 3 -30.99 -8.84 32.93
C GLN A 3 -31.19 -7.68 31.96
N ALA A 4 -30.13 -6.97 31.63
CA ALA A 4 -30.13 -6.07 30.48
C ALA A 4 -30.34 -6.94 29.23
N SER A 5 -31.44 -6.73 28.54
CA SER A 5 -31.71 -7.31 27.23
C SER A 5 -30.71 -6.68 26.24
N ASN A 6 -29.67 -7.40 25.89
CA ASN A 6 -28.83 -7.09 24.75
C ASN A 6 -29.63 -7.35 23.46
N THR A 7 -30.49 -6.43 23.09
CA THR A 7 -30.99 -6.36 21.73
C THR A 7 -29.85 -5.87 20.85
N PRO A 8 -29.46 -6.58 19.79
CA PRO A 8 -28.44 -6.10 18.87
C PRO A 8 -28.89 -4.74 18.32
N LYS A 9 -28.02 -3.73 18.43
CA LYS A 9 -28.30 -2.43 17.80
C LYS A 9 -28.14 -2.63 16.29
N SER A 10 -29.26 -2.64 15.57
CA SER A 10 -29.25 -2.61 14.10
C SER A 10 -29.57 -1.21 13.63
N SER A 11 -28.81 -0.69 12.68
CA SER A 11 -29.12 0.52 11.93
C SER A 11 -29.54 0.16 10.50
N LEU A 12 -30.49 0.91 9.95
CA LEU A 12 -30.93 0.80 8.57
C LEU A 12 -30.71 2.15 7.89
N ILE A 13 -30.00 2.13 6.76
CA ILE A 13 -29.64 3.33 6.00
C ILE A 13 -30.12 3.14 4.57
N GLU A 14 -30.95 4.07 4.09
CA GLU A 14 -31.43 4.08 2.71
C GLU A 14 -30.62 5.12 1.90
N LEU A 15 -30.05 4.66 0.78
CA LEU A 15 -29.19 5.45 -0.11
C LEU A 15 -29.82 5.45 -1.50
N ASN A 16 -30.00 6.64 -2.05
CA ASN A 16 -30.53 6.84 -3.40
C ASN A 16 -29.44 7.43 -4.27
N ALA A 17 -29.37 7.03 -5.54
CA ALA A 17 -28.52 7.67 -6.51
C ALA A 17 -28.88 9.18 -6.60
N PRO A 18 -27.86 10.05 -6.74
CA PRO A 18 -28.13 11.47 -7.01
C PRO A 18 -28.84 11.64 -8.36
N ASP A 19 -29.59 12.75 -8.48
CA ASP A 19 -30.27 13.11 -9.72
C ASP A 19 -29.29 13.16 -10.90
N ALA A 20 -29.74 12.71 -12.06
CA ALA A 20 -28.95 12.59 -13.29
C ALA A 20 -27.83 11.53 -13.26
N SER A 21 -27.81 10.62 -12.29
CA SER A 21 -26.93 9.45 -12.35
C SER A 21 -27.28 8.59 -13.58
N PRO A 22 -26.28 8.22 -14.43
CA PRO A 22 -26.55 7.43 -15.64
C PRO A 22 -27.06 6.01 -15.34
N TYR A 23 -26.68 5.44 -14.18
CA TYR A 23 -27.12 4.13 -13.68
C TYR A 23 -27.64 4.30 -12.23
N PRO A 24 -28.90 4.69 -12.05
CA PRO A 24 -29.44 4.94 -10.70
C PRO A 24 -29.58 3.62 -9.91
N PHE A 25 -29.01 3.62 -8.71
CA PHE A 25 -29.19 2.58 -7.72
C PHE A 25 -30.03 3.10 -6.55
N ASN A 26 -30.72 2.18 -5.89
CA ASN A 26 -31.25 2.35 -4.54
C ASN A 26 -30.63 1.26 -3.68
N ILE A 27 -29.98 1.63 -2.59
CA ILE A 27 -29.23 0.71 -1.74
C ILE A 27 -29.74 0.87 -0.31
N VAL A 28 -30.15 -0.23 0.30
CA VAL A 28 -30.46 -0.29 1.72
C VAL A 28 -29.36 -1.05 2.42
N VAL A 29 -28.62 -0.36 3.31
CA VAL A 29 -27.57 -0.95 4.13
C VAL A 29 -28.15 -1.23 5.52
N ARG A 30 -28.01 -2.45 6.00
CA ARG A 30 -28.29 -2.83 7.37
C ARG A 30 -26.98 -3.18 8.07
N GLU A 31 -26.68 -2.47 9.15
CA GLU A 31 -25.57 -2.76 10.03
C GLU A 31 -26.09 -3.51 11.25
N GLU A 32 -25.51 -4.65 11.57
CA GLU A 32 -25.81 -5.43 12.75
C GLU A 32 -24.55 -5.59 13.59
N LEU A 33 -24.61 -5.23 14.87
CA LEU A 33 -23.51 -5.44 15.79
C LEU A 33 -23.69 -6.79 16.46
N GLY A 34 -22.92 -7.80 16.04
CA GLY A 34 -22.77 -9.07 16.74
C GLY A 34 -21.80 -8.96 17.93
N ASP A 35 -21.39 -10.08 18.49
CA ASP A 35 -20.41 -10.16 19.57
C ASP A 35 -19.02 -9.68 19.09
N ASN A 36 -18.83 -8.35 19.06
CA ASN A 36 -17.63 -7.62 18.61
C ASN A 36 -17.35 -7.53 17.10
N ILE A 37 -18.27 -7.94 16.24
CA ILE A 37 -18.13 -7.81 14.78
C ILE A 37 -19.34 -7.09 14.20
N LYS A 38 -19.11 -6.02 13.45
CA LYS A 38 -20.15 -5.41 12.61
C LYS A 38 -20.36 -6.29 11.38
N MET A 39 -21.61 -6.68 11.13
CA MET A 39 -22.04 -7.36 9.91
C MET A 39 -22.80 -6.38 9.03
N PHE A 40 -22.57 -6.44 7.73
CA PHE A 40 -23.28 -5.63 6.76
C PHE A 40 -24.13 -6.52 5.85
N SER A 41 -25.40 -6.14 5.67
CA SER A 41 -26.24 -6.68 4.62
C SER A 41 -26.77 -5.56 3.72
N PHE A 42 -26.89 -5.85 2.44
CA PHE A 42 -27.25 -4.89 1.42
C PHE A 42 -28.44 -5.39 0.63
N THR A 43 -29.46 -4.56 0.46
CA THR A 43 -30.50 -4.74 -0.54
C THR A 43 -30.24 -3.73 -1.64
N VAL A 44 -29.84 -4.20 -2.81
CA VAL A 44 -29.47 -3.35 -3.95
C VAL A 44 -30.54 -3.46 -5.02
N THR A 45 -31.14 -2.34 -5.40
CA THR A 45 -32.07 -2.22 -6.52
C THR A 45 -31.43 -1.35 -7.60
N GLY A 46 -31.36 -1.86 -8.82
CA GLY A 46 -30.77 -1.18 -9.97
C GLY A 46 -31.25 -1.75 -11.29
N ILE A 47 -30.68 -1.28 -12.38
CA ILE A 47 -30.97 -1.78 -13.72
C ILE A 47 -29.96 -2.87 -14.05
N ASP A 48 -30.44 -4.06 -14.35
CA ASP A 48 -29.63 -5.14 -14.89
C ASP A 48 -29.04 -4.70 -16.24
N PHE A 49 -27.73 -4.79 -16.34
CA PHE A 49 -26.99 -4.27 -17.50
C PHE A 49 -27.36 -4.98 -18.81
N GLN A 50 -27.60 -6.29 -18.76
CA GLN A 50 -27.92 -7.11 -19.96
C GLN A 50 -29.37 -7.01 -20.36
N THR A 51 -30.28 -7.17 -19.40
CA THR A 51 -31.73 -7.23 -19.66
C THR A 51 -32.40 -5.87 -19.72
N LYS A 52 -31.75 -4.81 -19.20
CA LYS A 52 -32.30 -3.45 -19.05
C LYS A 52 -33.56 -3.39 -18.18
N GLN A 53 -33.78 -4.39 -17.33
CA GLN A 53 -34.91 -4.44 -16.40
C GLN A 53 -34.48 -4.07 -14.99
N VAL A 54 -35.41 -3.56 -14.18
CA VAL A 54 -35.17 -3.30 -12.75
C VAL A 54 -35.05 -4.63 -12.03
N LYS A 55 -34.02 -4.78 -11.24
CA LYS A 55 -33.68 -5.96 -10.45
C LYS A 55 -33.40 -5.56 -9.01
N THR A 56 -33.78 -6.38 -8.05
CA THR A 56 -33.43 -6.22 -6.63
C THR A 56 -32.76 -7.50 -6.14
N CYS A 57 -31.60 -7.35 -5.53
CA CYS A 57 -30.81 -8.45 -4.98
C CYS A 57 -30.37 -8.15 -3.56
N GLU A 58 -30.15 -9.21 -2.78
CA GLU A 58 -29.68 -9.15 -1.40
C GLU A 58 -28.27 -9.74 -1.30
N TYR A 59 -27.41 -9.07 -0.53
CA TYR A 59 -26.02 -9.45 -0.30
C TYR A 59 -25.67 -9.36 1.17
N GLN A 60 -24.70 -10.17 1.59
CA GLN A 60 -24.08 -10.11 2.91
C GLN A 60 -22.58 -9.98 2.76
N LEU A 61 -21.97 -9.22 3.64
CA LEU A 61 -20.53 -9.12 3.79
C LEU A 61 -20.14 -9.91 5.04
N ASP A 62 -19.89 -11.21 4.85
CA ASP A 62 -19.68 -12.18 5.93
C ASP A 62 -18.27 -12.12 6.51
N GLU A 63 -17.27 -11.75 5.68
CA GLU A 63 -15.88 -11.61 6.07
C GLU A 63 -15.37 -10.19 5.77
N ARG A 64 -14.90 -9.48 6.80
CA ARG A 64 -14.35 -8.14 6.66
C ARG A 64 -12.84 -8.19 6.39
N ASN A 65 -12.46 -8.91 5.33
CA ASN A 65 -11.13 -9.02 4.80
C ASN A 65 -11.17 -8.92 3.27
N HIS A 66 -10.03 -8.89 2.63
CA HIS A 66 -9.95 -8.76 1.17
C HIS A 66 -10.83 -9.77 0.42
N LYS A 67 -10.82 -11.04 0.84
CA LYS A 67 -11.61 -12.10 0.20
C LYS A 67 -13.13 -11.86 0.34
N GLY A 68 -13.60 -11.43 1.52
CA GLY A 68 -15.01 -11.10 1.74
C GLY A 68 -15.49 -9.97 0.83
N TYR A 69 -14.71 -8.91 0.70
CA TYR A 69 -15.00 -7.80 -0.22
C TYR A 69 -14.98 -8.23 -1.68
N LEU A 70 -14.00 -9.03 -2.10
CA LEU A 70 -13.98 -9.60 -3.44
C LEU A 70 -15.24 -10.41 -3.74
N ASN A 71 -15.63 -11.32 -2.87
CA ASN A 71 -16.82 -12.16 -3.04
C ASN A 71 -18.10 -11.31 -3.14
N PHE A 72 -18.20 -10.26 -2.33
CA PHE A 72 -19.32 -9.31 -2.39
C PHE A 72 -19.38 -8.62 -3.76
N PHE A 73 -18.28 -8.07 -4.25
CA PHE A 73 -18.21 -7.41 -5.55
C PHE A 73 -18.38 -8.37 -6.73
N GLU A 74 -17.97 -9.64 -6.60
CA GLU A 74 -18.25 -10.65 -7.63
C GLU A 74 -19.74 -10.86 -7.84
N LYS A 75 -20.49 -11.01 -6.74
CA LYS A 75 -21.95 -11.18 -6.81
C LYS A 75 -22.62 -9.96 -7.42
N LEU A 76 -22.20 -8.75 -7.01
CA LEU A 76 -22.69 -7.50 -7.60
C LEU A 76 -22.38 -7.41 -9.10
N ALA A 77 -21.15 -7.76 -9.51
CA ALA A 77 -20.76 -7.72 -10.92
C ALA A 77 -21.59 -8.69 -11.77
N LEU A 78 -21.85 -9.89 -11.27
CA LEU A 78 -22.71 -10.87 -11.96
C LEU A 78 -24.15 -10.35 -12.10
N ASP A 79 -24.65 -9.64 -11.09
CA ASP A 79 -26.03 -9.18 -11.08
C ASP A 79 -26.24 -7.87 -11.83
N PHE A 80 -25.30 -6.94 -11.76
CA PHE A 80 -25.45 -5.57 -12.26
C PHE A 80 -24.37 -5.14 -13.24
N GLY A 81 -23.36 -5.97 -13.49
CA GLY A 81 -22.28 -5.66 -14.46
C GLY A 81 -21.24 -4.68 -13.92
N LEU A 82 -20.96 -4.67 -12.62
CA LEU A 82 -19.85 -3.92 -12.06
C LEU A 82 -18.51 -4.50 -12.55
N ARG A 83 -17.48 -3.64 -12.58
CA ARG A 83 -16.14 -4.13 -12.86
C ARG A 83 -15.63 -5.02 -11.73
N LEU A 84 -15.07 -6.15 -12.11
CA LEU A 84 -14.37 -7.03 -11.15
C LEU A 84 -12.95 -6.54 -10.92
N PRO A 85 -12.42 -6.66 -9.69
CA PRO A 85 -11.02 -6.45 -9.42
C PRO A 85 -10.10 -7.28 -10.33
N GLN A 86 -9.03 -6.64 -10.85
CA GLN A 86 -8.14 -7.23 -11.86
C GLN A 86 -7.21 -8.33 -11.32
N ASN A 87 -7.05 -8.44 -9.99
CA ASN A 87 -6.21 -9.45 -9.36
C ASN A 87 -6.58 -10.91 -9.68
N ARG A 88 -7.62 -11.13 -10.50
CA ARG A 88 -8.08 -12.44 -10.95
C ARG A 88 -7.76 -12.76 -12.40
N GLN A 89 -7.26 -11.79 -13.16
CA GLN A 89 -6.88 -12.00 -14.53
C GLN A 89 -5.41 -12.37 -14.59
N MET A 90 -5.09 -13.49 -15.21
CA MET A 90 -3.70 -13.78 -15.53
C MET A 90 -3.20 -12.70 -16.51
N VAL A 91 -2.20 -11.95 -16.06
CA VAL A 91 -1.50 -11.00 -16.92
C VAL A 91 -0.94 -11.73 -18.12
N GLN A 92 -1.05 -11.10 -19.27
CA GLN A 92 -0.09 -11.30 -20.34
C GLN A 92 1.23 -10.67 -19.83
N THR A 93 2.02 -11.47 -19.10
CA THR A 93 3.37 -11.10 -18.70
C THR A 93 4.13 -10.66 -19.95
N ASN A 94 4.91 -9.60 -19.84
CA ASN A 94 5.82 -9.24 -20.92
C ASN A 94 6.65 -10.49 -21.27
N PRO A 95 6.48 -11.09 -22.46
CA PRO A 95 7.16 -12.34 -22.81
C PRO A 95 8.69 -12.20 -22.88
N GLU A 96 9.18 -10.97 -22.91
CA GLU A 96 10.62 -10.64 -22.85
C GLU A 96 11.15 -10.54 -21.41
N PHE A 97 10.27 -10.45 -20.40
CA PHE A 97 10.68 -10.40 -19.01
C PHE A 97 11.06 -11.79 -18.49
N LYS A 98 12.32 -11.97 -18.12
CA LYS A 98 12.89 -13.25 -17.70
C LYS A 98 13.54 -13.17 -16.33
N ALA A 99 12.88 -12.56 -15.36
CA ALA A 99 13.37 -12.66 -13.98
C ALA A 99 13.02 -14.05 -13.43
N THR A 100 14.01 -14.73 -12.88
CA THR A 100 13.79 -15.87 -12.01
C THR A 100 13.88 -15.36 -10.57
N TYR A 101 12.76 -15.39 -9.84
CA TYR A 101 12.75 -15.07 -8.42
C TYR A 101 13.23 -16.30 -7.64
N ARG A 102 14.20 -16.09 -6.77
CA ARG A 102 14.56 -17.11 -5.79
C ARG A 102 13.58 -16.99 -4.63
N GLU A 103 12.85 -18.05 -4.35
CA GLU A 103 12.08 -18.20 -3.13
C GLU A 103 13.02 -18.31 -1.92
N VAL A 104 12.82 -17.43 -0.94
CA VAL A 104 13.60 -17.43 0.31
C VAL A 104 12.75 -17.94 1.45
N LEU A 105 11.55 -17.39 1.65
CA LEU A 105 10.59 -17.84 2.65
C LEU A 105 9.18 -17.81 2.06
N SER A 106 8.52 -18.96 2.01
CA SER A 106 7.14 -19.13 1.52
C SER A 106 6.18 -19.67 2.59
N GLU A 107 6.67 -19.79 3.83
CA GLU A 107 5.90 -20.18 5.02
C GLU A 107 6.32 -19.31 6.21
N ASN A 108 5.44 -19.11 7.17
CA ASN A 108 5.77 -18.39 8.39
C ASN A 108 6.74 -19.20 9.26
N LEU A 109 7.85 -18.59 9.68
CA LEU A 109 8.84 -19.21 10.58
C LEU A 109 8.31 -19.41 12.00
N ASP A 110 7.31 -18.62 12.40
CA ASP A 110 6.66 -18.71 13.69
C ASP A 110 5.15 -18.49 13.52
N PRO A 111 4.27 -19.23 14.24
CA PRO A 111 2.82 -19.08 14.12
C PRO A 111 2.28 -17.72 14.56
N GLN A 112 3.05 -16.89 15.25
CA GLN A 112 2.68 -15.53 15.62
C GLN A 112 2.87 -14.52 14.46
N ILE A 113 3.61 -14.89 13.40
CA ILE A 113 3.71 -14.15 12.14
C ILE A 113 2.48 -14.51 11.32
N LEU A 114 1.56 -13.54 11.08
CA LEU A 114 0.26 -13.88 10.48
C LEU A 114 0.21 -13.73 8.96
N TYR A 115 0.95 -12.77 8.38
CA TYR A 115 0.77 -12.36 6.98
C TYR A 115 2.03 -12.49 6.13
N GLY A 116 2.97 -13.34 6.55
CA GLY A 116 4.23 -13.54 5.85
C GLY A 116 5.20 -12.37 5.98
N TYR A 117 5.90 -12.05 4.89
CA TYR A 117 7.06 -11.17 4.87
C TYR A 117 6.83 -9.97 3.93
N GLY A 118 5.70 -9.32 4.05
CA GLY A 118 5.39 -8.11 3.28
C GLY A 118 6.31 -6.95 3.65
N ASP A 119 6.65 -6.13 2.64
CA ASP A 119 7.48 -4.94 2.79
C ASP A 119 8.81 -5.26 3.50
N PRO A 120 9.61 -6.19 2.94
CA PRO A 120 10.78 -6.73 3.62
C PRO A 120 11.95 -5.74 3.60
N ALA A 121 12.40 -5.32 4.77
CA ALA A 121 13.62 -4.54 4.93
C ALA A 121 14.75 -5.43 5.45
N VAL A 122 15.70 -5.77 4.60
CA VAL A 122 16.88 -6.55 4.96
C VAL A 122 18.07 -5.62 5.14
N ILE A 123 18.68 -5.67 6.32
CA ILE A 123 19.91 -4.93 6.61
C ILE A 123 21.05 -5.86 7.02
N GLN A 124 22.27 -5.42 6.78
CA GLN A 124 23.50 -6.04 7.29
C GLN A 124 23.97 -5.29 8.52
N VAL A 125 24.08 -6.00 9.64
CA VAL A 125 24.72 -5.47 10.86
C VAL A 125 26.14 -6.02 10.93
N LYS A 126 27.11 -5.09 10.94
CA LYS A 126 28.54 -5.46 11.08
C LYS A 126 28.84 -5.70 12.55
N SER A 127 29.55 -6.77 12.85
CA SER A 127 30.15 -6.94 14.18
C SER A 127 31.29 -5.94 14.38
N ASP A 128 31.48 -5.46 15.60
CA ASP A 128 32.63 -4.63 15.98
C ASP A 128 33.97 -5.40 15.85
N SER A 129 33.91 -6.72 15.74
CA SER A 129 35.05 -7.61 15.54
C SER A 129 35.29 -7.84 14.04
N THR A 130 36.48 -7.55 13.55
CA THR A 130 36.90 -7.83 12.17
C THR A 130 36.95 -9.31 11.80
N THR A 131 36.72 -10.19 12.76
CA THR A 131 36.80 -11.67 12.63
C THR A 131 35.43 -12.34 12.65
N GLU A 132 34.35 -11.62 12.97
CA GLU A 132 33.00 -12.19 12.99
C GLU A 132 32.28 -11.97 11.66
N GLU A 133 31.55 -13.00 11.23
CA GLU A 133 30.70 -12.89 10.04
C GLU A 133 29.55 -11.92 10.28
N PRO A 134 29.13 -11.16 9.24
CA PRO A 134 28.01 -10.24 9.35
C PRO A 134 26.70 -11.00 9.66
N ILE A 135 25.81 -10.36 10.40
CA ILE A 135 24.47 -10.86 10.64
C ILE A 135 23.51 -9.99 9.82
N PHE A 136 22.57 -10.65 9.16
CA PHE A 136 21.50 -9.99 8.42
C PHE A 136 20.21 -10.05 9.24
N TYR A 137 19.50 -8.93 9.28
CA TYR A 137 18.19 -8.82 9.94
C TYR A 137 17.15 -8.44 8.90
N LEU A 138 15.98 -9.05 9.02
CA LEU A 138 14.79 -8.76 8.23
C LEU A 138 13.69 -8.32 9.18
N LEU A 139 13.03 -7.22 8.84
CA LEU A 139 11.74 -6.80 9.39
C LEU A 139 10.67 -6.85 8.30
N SER A 140 9.40 -7.02 8.70
CA SER A 140 8.28 -7.03 7.77
C SER A 140 6.98 -6.50 8.37
N THR A 141 6.06 -6.11 7.52
CA THR A 141 4.71 -5.61 7.84
C THR A 141 3.91 -6.63 8.66
N SER A 142 3.14 -6.12 9.62
CA SER A 142 2.29 -6.93 10.50
C SER A 142 0.80 -6.59 10.44
N ASN A 143 0.42 -5.54 9.73
CA ASN A 143 -0.97 -5.05 9.70
C ASN A 143 -1.53 -4.87 11.13
N ASP A 144 -2.66 -5.50 11.43
CA ASP A 144 -3.33 -5.46 12.73
C ASP A 144 -3.04 -6.71 13.62
N ALA A 145 -1.94 -7.41 13.35
CA ALA A 145 -1.53 -8.56 14.17
C ALA A 145 -1.29 -8.16 15.64
N PRO A 146 -1.49 -9.04 16.62
CA PRO A 146 -1.24 -8.74 18.03
C PRO A 146 0.20 -8.28 18.30
N HIS A 147 1.19 -8.95 17.69
CA HIS A 147 2.58 -8.56 17.71
C HIS A 147 2.93 -7.81 16.43
N ALA A 148 3.75 -6.75 16.53
CA ALA A 148 4.13 -5.99 15.34
C ALA A 148 5.63 -6.12 15.03
N PHE A 149 5.90 -6.29 13.73
CA PHE A 149 7.20 -6.32 13.09
C PHE A 149 8.09 -7.47 13.58
N PRO A 150 7.96 -8.68 12.99
CA PRO A 150 8.84 -9.80 13.31
C PRO A 150 10.29 -9.42 13.01
N ILE A 151 11.19 -9.79 13.90
CA ILE A 151 12.64 -9.70 13.75
C ILE A 151 13.14 -11.08 13.38
N ILE A 152 13.74 -11.19 12.22
CA ILE A 152 14.24 -12.43 11.66
C ILE A 152 15.70 -12.22 11.31
N ARG A 153 16.56 -13.18 11.56
CA ARG A 153 17.99 -13.04 11.27
C ARG A 153 18.54 -14.18 10.44
N SER A 154 19.64 -13.92 9.75
CA SER A 154 20.39 -14.88 8.95
C SER A 154 21.88 -14.54 8.95
N ARG A 155 22.74 -15.55 8.72
CA ARG A 155 24.18 -15.34 8.47
C ARG A 155 24.55 -15.49 6.99
N ASN A 156 23.65 -16.03 6.19
CA ASN A 156 23.95 -16.40 4.79
C ASN A 156 22.87 -15.97 3.79
N LEU A 157 21.82 -15.24 4.25
CA LEU A 157 20.67 -14.81 3.46
C LEU A 157 19.83 -15.99 2.88
N GLN A 158 20.04 -17.21 3.38
CA GLN A 158 19.32 -18.42 2.97
C GLN A 158 18.58 -19.06 4.13
N ASP A 159 19.29 -19.29 5.22
CA ASP A 159 18.74 -19.88 6.44
C ASP A 159 18.36 -18.76 7.40
N TRP A 160 17.08 -18.65 7.70
CA TRP A 160 16.51 -17.60 8.52
C TRP A 160 15.90 -18.16 9.79
N GLU A 161 16.05 -17.44 10.90
CA GLU A 161 15.47 -17.77 12.18
C GLU A 161 14.69 -16.60 12.77
N PHE A 162 13.53 -16.89 13.35
CA PHE A 162 12.75 -15.90 14.08
C PHE A 162 13.36 -15.67 15.47
N VAL A 163 13.52 -14.40 15.85
CA VAL A 163 14.12 -14.01 17.14
C VAL A 163 13.21 -13.21 18.05
N GLY A 164 12.15 -12.58 17.50
CA GLY A 164 11.21 -11.79 18.30
C GLY A 164 10.42 -10.79 17.47
N PHE A 165 9.86 -9.82 18.15
CA PHE A 165 9.11 -8.71 17.53
C PHE A 165 9.67 -7.37 18.02
N VAL A 166 9.61 -6.35 17.16
CA VAL A 166 9.90 -4.97 17.56
C VAL A 166 8.92 -4.54 18.65
N PHE A 167 7.63 -4.82 18.46
CA PHE A 167 6.60 -4.58 19.45
C PHE A 167 5.85 -5.88 19.79
N PRO A 168 6.24 -6.56 20.87
CA PRO A 168 5.42 -7.64 21.42
C PRO A 168 4.01 -7.14 21.79
N GLU A 169 3.06 -8.05 21.92
CA GLU A 169 1.70 -7.72 22.37
C GLU A 169 1.70 -6.83 23.62
N ASN A 170 0.87 -5.80 23.62
CA ASN A 170 0.78 -4.77 24.68
C ASN A 170 2.01 -3.84 24.83
N HIS A 171 2.98 -3.87 23.91
CA HIS A 171 4.15 -2.99 23.89
C HIS A 171 4.17 -2.04 22.68
N LYS A 172 3.06 -1.95 21.94
CA LYS A 172 2.90 -1.04 20.82
C LYS A 172 2.86 0.42 21.27
N PRO A 173 3.22 1.38 20.39
CA PRO A 173 3.22 2.80 20.71
C PRO A 173 1.86 3.29 21.23
N ALA A 174 1.89 4.12 22.26
CA ALA A 174 0.67 4.63 22.90
C ALA A 174 -0.15 5.58 22.01
N TRP A 175 0.48 6.23 21.03
CA TRP A 175 -0.18 7.11 20.08
C TRP A 175 -0.91 6.35 18.97
N ALA A 176 -0.50 5.12 18.64
CA ALA A 176 -1.03 4.34 17.54
C ALA A 176 -2.33 3.60 17.89
N ALA A 177 -3.20 3.43 16.91
CA ALA A 177 -4.38 2.59 17.00
C ALA A 177 -3.99 1.11 17.03
N ASN A 178 -4.73 0.28 17.79
CA ASN A 178 -4.33 -1.10 18.08
C ASN A 178 -5.43 -2.16 17.89
N ASP A 179 -6.60 -1.80 17.36
CA ASP A 179 -7.70 -2.73 17.13
C ASP A 179 -7.70 -3.31 15.71
N VAL A 180 -8.46 -4.36 15.50
CA VAL A 180 -8.65 -4.99 14.19
C VAL A 180 -9.27 -4.00 13.20
N LEU A 181 -8.75 -3.94 11.98
CA LEU A 181 -9.11 -2.99 10.89
C LEU A 181 -8.88 -1.51 11.22
N VAL A 182 -8.28 -1.19 12.35
CA VAL A 182 -7.98 0.20 12.76
C VAL A 182 -6.50 0.43 13.02
N SER A 183 -5.70 -0.62 13.08
CA SER A 183 -4.24 -0.56 13.23
C SER A 183 -3.56 -0.96 11.93
N ASP A 184 -2.55 -0.20 11.56
CA ASP A 184 -1.81 -0.35 10.30
C ASP A 184 -0.31 -0.28 10.59
N TYR A 185 0.25 -1.41 11.10
CA TYR A 185 1.68 -1.54 11.33
C TYR A 185 2.35 -2.03 10.06
N TRP A 186 2.89 -1.07 9.25
CA TRP A 186 3.43 -1.35 7.92
C TRP A 186 4.88 -0.91 7.76
N ALA A 187 5.54 -1.50 6.77
CA ALA A 187 6.82 -1.09 6.20
C ALA A 187 7.88 -0.69 7.26
N PRO A 188 8.23 -1.59 8.20
CA PRO A 188 9.27 -1.29 9.18
C PRO A 188 10.64 -1.37 8.52
N GLU A 189 11.50 -0.39 8.75
CA GLU A 189 12.91 -0.45 8.38
C GLU A 189 13.81 -0.23 9.58
N MET A 190 14.77 -1.14 9.78
CA MET A 190 15.78 -1.00 10.80
C MET A 190 17.06 -0.43 10.21
N HIS A 191 17.63 0.58 10.87
CA HIS A 191 18.90 1.18 10.50
C HIS A 191 19.79 1.39 11.71
N GLN A 192 21.10 1.25 11.54
CA GLN A 192 22.05 1.61 12.57
C GLN A 192 22.53 3.04 12.34
N ILE A 193 22.28 3.92 13.31
CA ILE A 193 22.79 5.29 13.35
C ILE A 193 23.67 5.40 14.58
N LYS A 194 24.99 5.58 14.36
CA LYS A 194 26.00 5.55 15.42
C LYS A 194 25.97 4.22 16.21
N ASP A 195 25.67 4.25 17.49
CA ASP A 195 25.68 3.11 18.42
C ASP A 195 24.29 2.52 18.70
N LYS A 196 23.25 3.03 18.02
CA LYS A 196 21.87 2.59 18.22
C LYS A 196 21.23 2.06 16.95
N PHE A 197 20.25 1.19 17.16
CA PHE A 197 19.35 0.69 16.11
C PHE A 197 18.03 1.46 16.21
N TYR A 198 17.58 1.94 15.06
CA TYR A 198 16.33 2.67 14.89
C TYR A 198 15.44 1.85 13.98
N VAL A 199 14.19 1.66 14.37
CA VAL A 199 13.14 1.12 13.52
C VAL A 199 12.17 2.23 13.19
N TYR A 200 12.15 2.65 11.93
CA TYR A 200 11.14 3.56 11.40
C TYR A 200 10.00 2.71 10.85
N PHE A 201 8.77 3.12 11.10
CA PHE A 201 7.61 2.31 10.76
C PHE A 201 6.37 3.16 10.55
N VAL A 202 5.40 2.61 9.82
CA VAL A 202 4.07 3.20 9.69
C VAL A 202 3.17 2.70 10.81
N GLY A 203 2.39 3.61 11.38
CA GLY A 203 1.28 3.34 12.27
C GLY A 203 0.15 4.32 12.04
N ARG A 204 -1.09 3.93 12.36
CA ARG A 204 -2.23 4.84 12.29
C ARG A 204 -2.38 5.56 13.62
N ASP A 205 -2.43 6.89 13.60
CA ASP A 205 -2.73 7.67 14.78
C ASP A 205 -4.16 7.36 15.29
N LYS A 206 -4.29 7.12 16.59
CA LYS A 206 -5.57 6.69 17.17
C LYS A 206 -6.62 7.81 17.25
N GLU A 207 -6.19 9.09 17.23
CA GLU A 207 -7.05 10.26 17.40
C GLU A 207 -7.40 10.86 16.03
N THR A 208 -6.40 11.13 15.19
CA THR A 208 -6.60 11.75 13.86
C THR A 208 -7.01 10.74 12.81
N ARG A 209 -6.73 9.46 13.02
CA ARG A 209 -6.93 8.35 12.06
C ARG A 209 -6.06 8.46 10.82
N GLU A 210 -5.07 9.34 10.81
CA GLU A 210 -4.09 9.47 9.74
C GLU A 210 -2.96 8.45 9.88
N LEU A 211 -2.38 8.06 8.73
CA LEU A 211 -1.15 7.28 8.70
C LEU A 211 0.04 8.18 9.05
N CYS A 212 0.89 7.69 9.93
CA CYS A 212 2.03 8.40 10.46
C CYS A 212 3.27 7.53 10.42
N ILE A 213 4.44 8.16 10.37
CA ILE A 213 5.73 7.48 10.54
C ILE A 213 6.18 7.68 11.98
N GLY A 214 6.37 6.57 12.69
CA GLY A 214 6.96 6.51 14.02
C GLY A 214 8.41 6.03 14.00
N VAL A 215 9.10 6.18 15.11
CA VAL A 215 10.45 5.66 15.34
C VAL A 215 10.55 4.95 16.68
N ALA A 216 11.24 3.82 16.70
CA ALA A 216 11.60 3.09 17.92
C ALA A 216 13.11 2.83 17.97
N LYS A 217 13.66 2.76 19.16
CA LYS A 217 15.12 2.74 19.39
C LYS A 217 15.54 1.61 20.31
N SER A 218 16.70 1.01 20.02
CA SER A 218 17.36 0.02 20.86
C SER A 218 18.88 0.11 20.73
N PHE A 219 19.62 -0.40 21.71
CA PHE A 219 21.06 -0.66 21.60
C PHE A 219 21.37 -2.06 21.03
N ASN A 220 20.35 -2.90 20.85
CA ASN A 220 20.49 -4.24 20.33
C ASN A 220 19.54 -4.41 19.13
N PRO A 221 20.00 -4.96 17.98
CA PRO A 221 19.15 -5.19 16.82
C PRO A 221 17.97 -6.15 17.08
N GLU A 222 18.04 -6.94 18.14
CA GLU A 222 16.96 -7.85 18.58
C GLU A 222 16.06 -7.22 19.68
N GLY A 223 16.28 -5.94 20.00
CA GLY A 223 15.49 -5.20 20.98
C GLY A 223 15.96 -5.38 22.43
N PRO A 224 15.14 -4.99 23.41
CA PRO A 224 13.82 -4.41 23.26
C PRO A 224 13.88 -3.01 22.61
N PHE A 225 12.91 -2.72 21.75
CA PHE A 225 12.74 -1.41 21.13
C PHE A 225 11.74 -0.57 21.92
N LEU A 226 12.06 0.71 22.08
CA LEU A 226 11.18 1.70 22.71
C LEU A 226 10.78 2.74 21.66
N ALA A 227 9.48 2.83 21.38
CA ALA A 227 8.94 3.86 20.49
C ALA A 227 8.94 5.23 21.17
N ASP A 228 9.13 6.27 20.37
CA ASP A 228 8.92 7.65 20.82
C ASP A 228 7.42 7.89 21.14
N GLU A 229 7.16 8.90 21.98
CA GLU A 229 5.80 9.20 22.47
C GLU A 229 4.86 9.72 21.37
N GLU A 230 5.43 10.28 20.30
CA GLU A 230 4.71 10.84 19.15
C GLU A 230 5.35 10.35 17.83
N PRO A 231 4.61 10.36 16.72
CA PRO A 231 5.18 10.07 15.41
C PRO A 231 6.15 11.18 14.97
N ILE A 232 7.13 10.83 14.14
CA ILE A 232 8.09 11.79 13.57
C ILE A 232 7.48 12.57 12.39
N ILE A 233 6.54 11.97 11.65
CA ILE A 233 5.76 12.60 10.57
C ILE A 233 4.31 12.13 10.67
N SER A 234 3.37 13.08 10.51
CA SER A 234 1.93 12.85 10.42
C SER A 234 1.38 13.38 9.09
N GLY A 235 0.13 13.03 8.75
CA GLY A 235 -0.57 13.57 7.59
C GLY A 235 -0.66 12.60 6.41
N ASN A 236 -0.99 11.34 6.66
CA ASN A 236 -1.10 10.26 5.66
C ASN A 236 0.21 10.06 4.89
N VAL A 237 1.21 9.59 5.60
CA VAL A 237 2.55 9.30 5.09
C VAL A 237 2.93 7.86 5.41
N ILE A 238 3.64 7.21 4.47
CA ILE A 238 4.06 5.81 4.60
C ILE A 238 5.46 5.57 4.03
N ASP A 239 5.93 4.33 4.21
CA ASP A 239 7.14 3.75 3.64
C ASP A 239 8.41 4.55 4.01
N PRO A 240 8.76 4.59 5.30
CA PRO A 240 10.00 5.21 5.73
C PRO A 240 11.21 4.42 5.25
N HIS A 241 12.16 5.08 4.58
CA HIS A 241 13.47 4.52 4.25
C HIS A 241 14.57 5.44 4.76
N VAL A 242 15.64 4.90 5.33
CA VAL A 242 16.77 5.72 5.80
C VAL A 242 18.03 5.43 4.99
N PHE A 243 18.65 6.48 4.52
CA PHE A 243 20.01 6.42 3.94
C PHE A 243 20.98 7.19 4.83
N VAL A 244 22.10 6.56 5.17
CA VAL A 244 23.16 7.16 5.97
C VAL A 244 24.39 7.37 5.08
N GLU A 245 24.82 8.62 4.90
CA GLU A 245 26.02 8.95 4.17
C GLU A 245 27.28 8.55 4.95
N ASP A 246 28.42 8.44 4.26
CA ASP A 246 29.73 8.10 4.86
C ASP A 246 30.18 9.07 5.96
N ASN A 247 29.71 10.32 5.90
CA ASN A 247 29.96 11.35 6.92
C ASN A 247 29.09 11.18 8.18
N GLY A 248 28.14 10.24 8.18
CA GLY A 248 27.21 9.96 9.26
C GLY A 248 25.93 10.78 9.22
N THR A 249 25.72 11.65 8.22
CA THR A 249 24.44 12.34 8.02
C THR A 249 23.39 11.34 7.55
N ALA A 250 22.25 11.32 8.21
CA ALA A 250 21.13 10.43 7.88
C ALA A 250 19.99 11.20 7.24
N TYR A 251 19.35 10.58 6.27
CA TYR A 251 18.20 11.13 5.56
C TYR A 251 17.04 10.15 5.64
N LEU A 252 15.83 10.66 5.90
CA LEU A 252 14.60 9.90 5.82
C LEU A 252 13.91 10.17 4.49
N PHE A 253 13.53 9.09 3.83
CA PHE A 253 12.66 9.09 2.66
C PHE A 253 11.27 8.62 3.07
N TRP A 254 10.24 9.15 2.44
CA TRP A 254 8.84 8.72 2.63
C TRP A 254 7.97 9.14 1.45
N LYS A 255 6.74 8.64 1.41
CA LYS A 255 5.73 9.11 0.44
C LYS A 255 4.48 9.62 1.14
N GLU A 256 3.76 10.53 0.47
CA GLU A 256 2.36 10.83 0.81
C GLU A 256 1.48 9.66 0.37
N ASP A 257 0.59 9.20 1.26
CA ASP A 257 -0.38 8.15 0.93
C ASP A 257 -1.73 8.75 0.59
N ASN A 258 -2.02 8.80 -0.70
CA ASN A 258 -3.24 9.36 -1.25
C ASN A 258 -4.24 8.31 -1.72
N ASN A 259 -3.97 7.01 -1.45
CA ASN A 259 -4.76 5.88 -1.96
C ASN A 259 -6.22 5.88 -1.49
N ASP A 260 -6.49 6.42 -0.31
CA ASP A 260 -7.86 6.59 0.21
C ASP A 260 -8.40 8.01 -0.06
N VAL A 261 -7.53 8.98 -0.34
CA VAL A 261 -7.90 10.40 -0.47
C VAL A 261 -8.44 10.71 -1.86
N TRP A 262 -7.68 10.39 -2.94
CA TRP A 262 -8.11 10.75 -4.30
C TRP A 262 -9.40 10.04 -4.75
N PRO A 263 -9.64 8.75 -4.42
CA PRO A 263 -10.89 8.12 -4.81
C PRO A 263 -12.09 8.77 -4.12
N GLY A 264 -11.96 9.08 -2.82
CA GLY A 264 -12.99 9.77 -2.07
C GLY A 264 -13.34 11.13 -2.63
N LYS A 265 -12.32 11.95 -2.98
CA LYS A 265 -12.54 13.26 -3.61
C LYS A 265 -13.19 13.13 -4.98
N LEU A 266 -12.78 12.17 -5.79
CA LEU A 266 -13.38 11.92 -7.09
C LEU A 266 -14.83 11.43 -6.98
N ILE A 267 -15.10 10.49 -6.06
CA ILE A 267 -16.47 10.00 -5.83
C ILE A 267 -17.36 11.14 -5.32
N ASN A 268 -16.85 11.99 -4.43
CA ASN A 268 -17.59 13.16 -3.96
C ASN A 268 -17.88 14.14 -5.09
N PHE A 269 -16.90 14.44 -5.94
CA PHE A 269 -17.09 15.26 -7.13
C PHE A 269 -18.17 14.68 -8.06
N LEU A 270 -18.16 13.36 -8.28
CA LEU A 270 -19.15 12.68 -9.10
C LEU A 270 -20.52 12.57 -8.41
N TYR A 271 -20.58 12.53 -7.08
CA TYR A 271 -21.84 12.59 -6.34
C TYR A 271 -22.56 13.91 -6.55
N GLU A 272 -21.82 15.01 -6.51
CA GLU A 272 -22.37 16.34 -6.78
C GLU A 272 -22.64 16.58 -8.28
N ASN A 273 -21.91 15.89 -9.17
CA ASN A 273 -21.93 16.11 -10.61
C ASN A 273 -21.98 14.78 -11.40
N PRO A 274 -23.02 13.94 -11.22
CA PRO A 274 -23.02 12.56 -11.72
C PRO A 274 -23.03 12.44 -13.24
N ALA A 275 -23.43 13.47 -13.97
CA ALA A 275 -23.38 13.49 -15.44
C ALA A 275 -21.94 13.31 -15.99
N TYR A 276 -20.90 13.73 -15.25
CA TYR A 276 -19.50 13.53 -15.68
C TYR A 276 -19.03 12.06 -15.67
N ILE A 277 -19.79 11.14 -15.08
CA ILE A 277 -19.53 9.71 -15.22
C ILE A 277 -19.48 9.31 -16.70
N LEU A 278 -20.38 9.85 -17.52
CA LEU A 278 -20.43 9.56 -18.96
C LEU A 278 -19.22 10.10 -19.73
N ASP A 279 -18.67 11.22 -19.30
CA ASP A 279 -17.53 11.89 -19.94
C ASP A 279 -16.18 11.26 -19.51
N LEU A 280 -16.09 10.83 -18.27
CA LEU A 280 -14.85 10.31 -17.68
C LEU A 280 -14.60 8.82 -18.00
N PHE A 281 -15.65 8.00 -17.99
CA PHE A 281 -15.53 6.57 -18.21
C PHE A 281 -15.96 6.16 -19.62
N GLU A 282 -15.15 5.36 -20.30
CA GLU A 282 -15.49 4.83 -21.64
C GLU A 282 -16.35 3.58 -21.53
N GLU A 283 -15.90 2.64 -20.71
CA GLU A 283 -16.49 1.31 -20.61
C GLU A 283 -17.75 1.35 -19.75
N GLU A 284 -18.80 0.63 -20.20
CA GLU A 284 -20.10 0.61 -19.51
C GLU A 284 -19.96 0.03 -18.08
N GLU A 285 -19.13 -1.00 -17.91
CA GLU A 285 -18.84 -1.60 -16.59
C GLU A 285 -18.27 -0.56 -15.61
N ASN A 286 -17.36 0.29 -16.09
CA ASN A 286 -16.75 1.33 -15.28
C ASN A 286 -17.76 2.43 -14.93
N LYS A 287 -18.68 2.79 -15.85
CA LYS A 287 -19.78 3.74 -15.58
C LYS A 287 -20.75 3.20 -14.54
N ILE A 288 -21.09 1.91 -14.61
CA ILE A 288 -21.96 1.24 -13.63
C ILE A 288 -21.27 1.20 -12.28
N THR A 289 -19.99 0.84 -12.24
CA THR A 289 -19.18 0.83 -11.00
C THR A 289 -19.12 2.21 -10.36
N ALA A 290 -18.84 3.25 -11.14
CA ALA A 290 -18.83 4.63 -10.66
C ALA A 290 -20.18 5.07 -10.11
N SER A 291 -21.27 4.76 -10.82
CA SER A 291 -22.64 5.08 -10.38
C SER A 291 -23.04 4.34 -9.10
N PHE A 292 -22.61 3.08 -8.95
CA PHE A 292 -22.81 2.30 -7.72
C PHE A 292 -22.05 2.92 -6.54
N MET A 293 -20.75 3.24 -6.73
CA MET A 293 -19.94 3.85 -5.69
C MET A 293 -20.42 5.25 -5.30
N VAL A 294 -20.85 6.04 -6.26
CA VAL A 294 -21.46 7.35 -6.01
C VAL A 294 -22.73 7.21 -5.16
N THR A 295 -23.58 6.22 -5.45
CA THR A 295 -24.80 5.95 -4.63
C THR A 295 -24.46 5.51 -3.21
N LEU A 296 -23.39 4.71 -3.05
CA LEU A 296 -22.97 4.14 -1.76
C LEU A 296 -22.18 5.15 -0.92
N TRP A 297 -21.62 6.20 -1.54
CA TRP A 297 -20.66 7.13 -0.94
C TRP A 297 -21.13 7.81 0.36
N PRO A 298 -22.39 8.30 0.51
CA PRO A 298 -22.81 8.92 1.76
C PRO A 298 -22.65 8.04 3.00
N TRP A 299 -22.61 6.73 2.81
CA TRP A 299 -22.37 5.75 3.88
C TRP A 299 -20.87 5.39 3.97
N VAL A 300 -20.22 5.03 2.85
CA VAL A 300 -18.83 4.58 2.81
C VAL A 300 -17.85 5.61 3.38
N GLN A 301 -18.07 6.90 3.13
CA GLN A 301 -17.18 7.96 3.63
C GLN A 301 -17.07 8.02 5.16
N ASN A 302 -18.04 7.44 5.89
CA ASN A 302 -18.07 7.42 7.35
C ASN A 302 -17.51 6.12 7.96
N LEU A 303 -17.03 5.19 7.13
CA LEU A 303 -16.41 3.97 7.60
C LEU A 303 -14.98 4.22 8.10
N GLU A 304 -14.45 3.27 8.86
CA GLU A 304 -13.03 3.26 9.21
C GLU A 304 -12.15 3.28 7.94
N PRO A 305 -10.98 3.92 7.97
CA PRO A 305 -10.17 4.12 6.77
C PRO A 305 -9.90 2.86 5.97
N MET A 306 -9.57 1.74 6.64
CA MET A 306 -9.31 0.48 5.94
C MET A 306 -10.57 -0.14 5.34
N GLU A 307 -11.72 -0.04 6.02
CA GLU A 307 -13.00 -0.48 5.46
C GLU A 307 -13.37 0.35 4.22
N ARG A 308 -13.24 1.67 4.32
CA ARG A 308 -13.46 2.61 3.22
C ARG A 308 -12.56 2.30 2.04
N PHE A 309 -11.27 2.04 2.28
CA PHE A 309 -10.31 1.62 1.25
C PHE A 309 -10.78 0.35 0.52
N LEU A 310 -11.21 -0.68 1.25
CA LEU A 310 -11.69 -1.93 0.65
C LEU A 310 -12.92 -1.74 -0.25
N PHE A 311 -13.83 -0.82 0.11
CA PHE A 311 -14.93 -0.43 -0.78
C PHE A 311 -14.43 0.39 -1.98
N ASN A 312 -13.52 1.33 -1.76
CA ASN A 312 -12.97 2.15 -2.83
C ASN A 312 -12.13 1.35 -3.84
N GLN A 313 -11.62 0.17 -3.46
CA GLN A 313 -10.78 -0.65 -4.31
C GLN A 313 -11.45 -0.99 -5.66
N VAL A 314 -12.74 -1.32 -5.66
CA VAL A 314 -13.47 -1.59 -6.91
C VAL A 314 -13.55 -0.36 -7.83
N PHE A 315 -13.66 0.83 -7.24
CA PHE A 315 -13.65 2.09 -7.98
C PHE A 315 -12.25 2.43 -8.50
N ILE A 316 -11.22 2.27 -7.67
CA ILE A 316 -9.82 2.44 -8.06
C ILE A 316 -9.51 1.56 -9.28
N GLU A 317 -9.85 0.28 -9.24
CA GLU A 317 -9.58 -0.67 -10.32
C GLU A 317 -10.35 -0.37 -11.63
N SER A 318 -11.44 0.39 -11.55
CA SER A 318 -12.13 0.89 -12.75
C SER A 318 -11.34 1.97 -13.51
N ILE A 319 -10.31 2.53 -12.88
CA ILE A 319 -9.53 3.68 -13.37
C ILE A 319 -8.08 3.32 -13.67
N ILE A 320 -7.43 2.54 -12.81
CA ILE A 320 -5.97 2.32 -12.84
C ILE A 320 -5.45 1.71 -14.14
N ALA A 321 -6.23 0.88 -14.82
CA ALA A 321 -5.84 0.28 -16.09
C ALA A 321 -5.53 1.31 -17.19
N LYS A 322 -6.13 2.51 -17.11
CA LYS A 322 -5.95 3.63 -18.04
C LYS A 322 -5.71 4.95 -17.28
N TYR A 323 -4.95 4.90 -16.20
CA TYR A 323 -4.84 5.96 -15.22
C TYR A 323 -4.42 7.31 -15.80
N LEU A 324 -3.35 7.36 -16.59
CA LEU A 324 -2.90 8.61 -17.20
C LEU A 324 -3.92 9.18 -18.18
N LEU A 325 -4.60 8.33 -18.95
CA LEU A 325 -5.68 8.76 -19.85
C LEU A 325 -6.87 9.34 -19.06
N PHE A 326 -7.20 8.73 -17.92
CA PHE A 326 -8.24 9.26 -17.03
C PHE A 326 -7.84 10.62 -16.45
N PHE A 327 -6.60 10.77 -16.03
CA PHE A 327 -6.05 12.04 -15.56
C PHE A 327 -6.12 13.13 -16.64
N ASP A 328 -5.76 12.80 -17.88
CA ASP A 328 -5.85 13.73 -19.03
C ASP A 328 -7.29 14.12 -19.32
N ARG A 329 -8.27 13.23 -19.20
CA ARG A 329 -9.70 13.54 -19.35
C ARG A 329 -10.18 14.52 -18.29
N LEU A 330 -9.80 14.35 -17.04
CA LEU A 330 -10.08 15.33 -15.99
C LEU A 330 -9.52 16.70 -16.38
N THR A 331 -8.31 16.75 -16.94
CA THR A 331 -7.69 17.99 -17.42
C THR A 331 -8.48 18.64 -18.56
N GLU A 332 -8.94 17.85 -19.54
CA GLU A 332 -9.75 18.36 -20.64
C GLU A 332 -11.12 18.88 -20.17
N ILE A 333 -11.81 18.12 -19.32
CA ILE A 333 -13.10 18.52 -18.76
C ILE A 333 -12.96 19.85 -18.00
N ARG A 334 -11.87 20.04 -17.25
CA ARG A 334 -11.64 21.24 -16.45
C ARG A 334 -11.58 22.54 -17.25
N LYS A 335 -11.06 22.52 -18.49
CA LYS A 335 -10.66 23.72 -19.26
C LYS A 335 -11.76 24.79 -19.39
N ASP A 336 -12.99 24.38 -19.64
CA ASP A 336 -14.09 25.33 -19.96
C ASP A 336 -15.22 25.31 -18.91
N LYS A 337 -14.89 24.93 -17.65
CA LYS A 337 -15.91 24.83 -16.59
C LYS A 337 -15.90 26.04 -15.65
N PRO A 338 -17.01 26.28 -14.94
CA PRO A 338 -17.05 27.28 -13.86
C PRO A 338 -15.97 27.01 -12.81
N THR A 339 -15.48 28.06 -12.16
CA THR A 339 -14.40 27.98 -11.14
C THR A 339 -14.60 26.90 -10.10
N PRO A 340 -15.78 26.68 -9.47
CA PRO A 340 -15.93 25.62 -8.48
C PRO A 340 -15.66 24.21 -9.03
N ILE A 341 -16.05 23.95 -10.27
CA ILE A 341 -15.77 22.67 -10.95
C ILE A 341 -14.29 22.54 -11.27
N GLN A 342 -13.65 23.63 -11.72
CA GLN A 342 -12.21 23.64 -11.98
C GLN A 342 -11.40 23.34 -10.71
N GLU A 343 -11.77 23.96 -9.59
CA GLU A 343 -11.11 23.77 -8.29
C GLU A 343 -11.30 22.33 -7.78
N ALA A 344 -12.52 21.78 -7.84
CA ALA A 344 -12.79 20.42 -7.43
C ALA A 344 -11.98 19.39 -8.25
N ILE A 345 -11.93 19.54 -9.58
CA ILE A 345 -11.12 18.66 -10.44
C ILE A 345 -9.63 18.82 -10.15
N GLN A 346 -9.16 20.06 -9.93
CA GLN A 346 -7.76 20.33 -9.60
C GLN A 346 -7.37 19.66 -8.27
N GLU A 347 -8.24 19.70 -7.29
CA GLU A 347 -8.03 19.03 -6.01
C GLU A 347 -7.94 17.50 -6.19
N VAL A 348 -8.85 16.88 -6.95
CA VAL A 348 -8.76 15.47 -7.32
C VAL A 348 -7.41 15.16 -7.94
N GLN A 349 -7.00 15.93 -8.97
CA GLN A 349 -5.74 15.72 -9.69
C GLN A 349 -4.50 15.88 -8.79
N GLN A 350 -4.54 16.78 -7.81
CA GLN A 350 -3.47 16.95 -6.85
C GLN A 350 -3.24 15.68 -6.04
N PHE A 351 -4.32 15.07 -5.53
CA PHE A 351 -4.22 13.83 -4.74
C PHE A 351 -4.05 12.57 -5.58
N MET A 352 -4.29 12.63 -6.89
CA MET A 352 -3.93 11.58 -7.84
C MET A 352 -2.40 11.44 -8.02
N LYS A 353 -1.61 12.35 -7.50
CA LYS A 353 -0.15 12.24 -7.43
C LYS A 353 0.30 11.73 -6.08
N THR A 354 1.27 10.82 -6.08
CA THR A 354 1.89 10.25 -4.88
C THR A 354 3.37 10.62 -4.83
N PRO A 355 3.70 11.83 -4.35
CA PRO A 355 5.09 12.26 -4.31
C PRO A 355 5.89 11.53 -3.23
N MET A 356 7.12 11.16 -3.56
CA MET A 356 8.15 10.73 -2.63
C MET A 356 9.05 11.90 -2.25
N TYR A 357 9.41 11.96 -0.98
CA TYR A 357 10.25 13.02 -0.41
C TYR A 357 11.49 12.45 0.26
N ILE A 358 12.48 13.31 0.40
CA ILE A 358 13.66 13.11 1.23
C ILE A 358 13.86 14.34 2.12
N GLN A 359 14.30 14.12 3.35
CA GLN A 359 14.68 15.18 4.28
C GLN A 359 15.74 14.67 5.25
N GLU A 360 16.62 15.56 5.72
CA GLU A 360 17.65 15.23 6.69
C GLU A 360 17.04 14.89 8.05
N LEU A 361 17.57 13.86 8.70
CA LEU A 361 17.28 13.51 10.09
C LEU A 361 18.17 14.30 11.05
N SER A 362 17.64 14.61 12.21
CA SER A 362 18.45 15.11 13.32
C SER A 362 19.54 14.11 13.71
N GLU A 363 20.60 14.58 14.36
CA GLU A 363 21.73 13.74 14.76
C GLU A 363 21.35 12.54 15.65
N ASP A 364 20.24 12.64 16.37
CA ASP A 364 19.68 11.58 17.22
C ASP A 364 18.61 10.75 16.52
N GLY A 365 18.36 10.98 15.23
CA GLY A 365 17.41 10.21 14.41
C GLY A 365 15.93 10.36 14.81
N SER A 366 15.57 11.36 15.65
CA SER A 366 14.23 11.48 16.23
C SER A 366 13.35 12.56 15.59
N SER A 367 13.91 13.40 14.74
CA SER A 367 13.19 14.50 14.10
C SER A 367 13.76 14.84 12.73
N LEU A 368 13.02 15.60 11.96
CA LEU A 368 13.43 16.08 10.65
C LEU A 368 14.08 17.46 10.76
N VAL A 369 15.08 17.73 9.92
CA VAL A 369 15.83 18.99 9.87
C VAL A 369 15.75 19.57 8.45
N GLY A 370 15.62 20.90 8.35
CA GLY A 370 15.60 21.60 7.07
C GLY A 370 14.32 21.39 6.26
N GLU A 371 14.42 21.55 4.95
CA GLU A 371 13.29 21.48 4.02
C GLU A 371 13.24 20.11 3.34
N ARG A 372 12.02 19.59 3.13
CA ARG A 372 11.82 18.36 2.34
C ARG A 372 12.05 18.61 0.85
N THR A 373 12.63 17.66 0.17
CA THR A 373 12.83 17.69 -1.28
C THR A 373 12.00 16.58 -1.94
N LYS A 374 11.18 16.92 -2.93
CA LYS A 374 10.47 15.94 -3.75
C LYS A 374 11.46 15.31 -4.73
N ILE A 375 11.49 13.96 -4.77
CA ILE A 375 12.42 13.19 -5.62
C ILE A 375 11.76 12.57 -6.85
N ILE A 376 10.63 11.90 -6.68
CA ILE A 376 9.81 11.36 -7.79
C ILE A 376 8.32 11.43 -7.42
N GLU A 377 7.46 11.22 -8.42
CA GLU A 377 6.02 10.96 -8.27
C GLU A 377 5.57 10.02 -9.38
N ASN A 378 4.35 9.47 -9.32
CA ASN A 378 3.81 8.62 -10.38
C ASN A 378 3.52 9.41 -11.66
N ASP A 379 4.30 9.15 -12.72
CA ASP A 379 4.22 9.82 -14.03
C ASP A 379 4.47 8.88 -15.22
N LEU A 380 4.77 7.61 -14.96
CA LEU A 380 4.88 6.57 -15.99
C LEU A 380 3.59 5.73 -16.04
N ALA A 381 3.23 5.27 -17.23
CA ALA A 381 1.98 4.53 -17.43
C ALA A 381 1.86 3.27 -16.59
N TRP A 382 2.95 2.54 -16.37
CA TRP A 382 2.96 1.32 -15.58
C TRP A 382 2.80 1.57 -14.07
N GLU A 383 3.16 2.77 -13.59
CA GLU A 383 3.04 3.16 -12.18
C GLU A 383 1.59 3.40 -11.76
N ALA A 384 0.72 3.65 -12.73
CA ALA A 384 -0.70 3.97 -12.50
C ALA A 384 -0.88 5.04 -11.41
N HIS A 385 -1.60 4.71 -10.33
CA HIS A 385 -2.03 5.69 -9.32
C HIS A 385 -1.01 5.91 -8.20
N LEU A 386 0.07 5.14 -8.10
CA LEU A 386 1.03 5.30 -7.01
C LEU A 386 2.47 4.89 -7.38
N VAL A 387 3.39 5.45 -6.62
CA VAL A 387 4.75 4.95 -6.38
C VAL A 387 4.94 4.86 -4.87
N GLU A 388 5.61 3.78 -4.40
CA GLU A 388 5.81 3.49 -2.97
C GLU A 388 7.00 2.57 -2.72
N GLY A 389 7.24 2.15 -1.46
CA GLY A 389 8.20 1.10 -1.12
C GLY A 389 9.61 1.42 -1.60
N MET A 390 10.13 2.59 -1.25
CA MET A 390 11.42 3.07 -1.74
C MET A 390 12.61 2.47 -1.00
N TRP A 391 13.69 2.22 -1.72
CA TRP A 391 15.01 1.90 -1.18
C TRP A 391 16.10 2.55 -1.99
N VAL A 392 16.99 3.30 -1.36
CA VAL A 392 18.12 3.92 -2.02
C VAL A 392 19.41 3.20 -1.66
N THR A 393 20.23 2.93 -2.65
CA THR A 393 21.58 2.42 -2.45
C THR A 393 22.57 3.21 -3.31
N GLN A 394 23.77 3.37 -2.80
CA GLN A 394 24.87 4.00 -3.53
C GLN A 394 25.79 2.93 -4.11
N HIS A 395 26.08 3.06 -5.39
CA HIS A 395 27.14 2.28 -6.03
C HIS A 395 28.06 3.22 -6.81
N GLN A 396 29.35 3.19 -6.47
CA GLN A 396 30.32 4.19 -6.97
C GLN A 396 29.84 5.62 -6.68
N ASN A 397 29.66 6.45 -7.70
CA ASN A 397 29.24 7.85 -7.58
C ASN A 397 27.77 8.07 -7.97
N LYS A 398 26.94 7.02 -8.00
CA LYS A 398 25.54 7.07 -8.38
C LYS A 398 24.65 6.58 -7.24
N PHE A 399 23.45 7.14 -7.17
CA PHE A 399 22.38 6.73 -6.28
C PHE A 399 21.29 6.01 -7.10
N TYR A 400 20.92 4.82 -6.67
CA TYR A 400 19.91 3.97 -7.29
C TYR A 400 18.74 3.88 -6.34
N LEU A 401 17.63 4.47 -6.75
CA LEU A 401 16.34 4.41 -6.06
C LEU A 401 15.51 3.28 -6.68
N PHE A 402 15.30 2.23 -5.93
CA PHE A 402 14.31 1.19 -6.22
C PHE A 402 12.98 1.61 -5.58
N TYR A 403 11.88 1.38 -6.29
CA TYR A 403 10.53 1.71 -5.80
C TYR A 403 9.51 0.78 -6.40
N ALA A 404 8.40 0.58 -5.71
CA ALA A 404 7.25 -0.13 -6.26
C ALA A 404 6.28 0.85 -6.94
N GLY A 405 5.48 0.35 -7.89
CA GLY A 405 4.46 1.14 -8.57
C GLY A 405 3.27 0.29 -8.99
N ASN A 406 2.15 0.91 -9.25
CA ASN A 406 0.83 0.32 -9.49
C ASN A 406 0.16 -0.18 -8.21
N ASP A 407 -0.87 -1.01 -8.28
CA ASP A 407 -1.66 -1.47 -7.14
C ASP A 407 -1.17 -2.83 -6.62
N PHE A 408 -0.80 -2.87 -5.33
CA PHE A 408 -0.25 -4.06 -4.67
C PHE A 408 -1.22 -5.25 -4.65
N SER A 409 -2.50 -5.02 -4.82
CA SER A 409 -3.52 -6.06 -4.86
C SER A 409 -3.71 -6.66 -6.26
N THR A 410 -2.98 -6.16 -7.24
CA THR A 410 -3.05 -6.59 -8.63
C THR A 410 -1.73 -7.20 -9.11
N ASP A 411 -1.79 -7.99 -10.16
CA ASP A 411 -0.63 -8.55 -10.83
C ASP A 411 0.17 -7.53 -11.66
N GLN A 412 -0.29 -6.25 -11.70
CA GLN A 412 0.40 -5.13 -12.36
C GLN A 412 1.42 -4.44 -11.45
N TYR A 413 1.41 -4.72 -10.16
CA TYR A 413 2.40 -4.19 -9.23
C TYR A 413 3.80 -4.67 -9.62
N GLY A 414 4.76 -3.78 -9.58
CA GLY A 414 6.13 -4.07 -10.01
C GLY A 414 7.13 -3.11 -9.38
N ILE A 415 8.42 -3.37 -9.64
CA ILE A 415 9.52 -2.55 -9.13
C ILE A 415 10.16 -1.76 -10.25
N GLY A 416 10.27 -0.45 -10.06
CA GLY A 416 11.01 0.48 -10.91
C GLY A 416 12.37 0.83 -10.36
N VAL A 417 13.19 1.46 -11.20
CA VAL A 417 14.49 2.00 -10.83
C VAL A 417 14.61 3.44 -11.34
N ALA A 418 15.10 4.31 -10.48
CA ALA A 418 15.51 5.65 -10.86
C ALA A 418 16.96 5.92 -10.41
N ILE A 419 17.73 6.68 -11.20
CA ILE A 419 19.16 6.88 -11.00
C ILE A 419 19.45 8.36 -10.92
N ALA A 420 20.33 8.76 -9.98
CA ALA A 420 20.78 10.14 -9.79
C ALA A 420 22.28 10.23 -9.51
N ASP A 421 22.86 11.40 -9.79
CA ASP A 421 24.25 11.75 -9.43
C ASP A 421 24.37 12.31 -8.00
N SER A 422 23.25 12.65 -7.38
CA SER A 422 23.15 13.18 -6.01
C SER A 422 22.01 12.50 -5.26
N LEU A 423 22.18 12.30 -3.95
CA LEU A 423 21.16 11.74 -3.08
C LEU A 423 19.83 12.52 -3.14
N LEU A 424 19.91 13.84 -3.26
CA LEU A 424 18.73 14.72 -3.38
C LEU A 424 18.17 14.80 -4.81
N GLY A 425 18.74 14.05 -5.77
CA GLY A 425 18.31 14.03 -7.15
C GLY A 425 18.96 15.10 -8.04
N PRO A 426 18.41 15.40 -9.23
CA PRO A 426 17.18 14.81 -9.78
C PRO A 426 17.35 13.33 -10.17
N TYR A 427 16.34 12.53 -9.83
CA TYR A 427 16.30 11.12 -10.21
C TYR A 427 15.70 10.94 -11.60
N ARG A 428 16.38 10.18 -12.46
CA ARG A 428 15.91 9.80 -13.79
C ARG A 428 15.36 8.38 -13.75
N LYS A 429 14.05 8.23 -13.88
CA LYS A 429 13.38 6.94 -13.92
C LYS A 429 13.70 6.13 -15.17
N MET A 430 13.82 4.82 -15.02
CA MET A 430 13.76 3.91 -16.15
C MET A 430 12.30 3.81 -16.63
N PRO A 431 12.05 3.80 -17.96
CA PRO A 431 10.68 3.93 -18.50
C PRO A 431 9.80 2.69 -18.29
N GLN A 432 10.39 1.55 -18.03
CA GLN A 432 9.71 0.27 -17.82
C GLN A 432 10.02 -0.25 -16.42
N PRO A 433 9.12 -1.05 -15.82
CA PRO A 433 9.42 -1.71 -14.55
C PRO A 433 10.62 -2.66 -14.72
N PHE A 434 11.47 -2.67 -13.71
CA PHE A 434 12.63 -3.56 -13.61
C PHE A 434 12.22 -4.98 -13.23
N LEU A 435 11.24 -5.12 -12.31
CA LEU A 435 10.66 -6.40 -11.91
C LEU A 435 9.14 -6.38 -12.07
N GLN A 436 8.58 -7.50 -12.52
CA GLN A 436 7.16 -7.69 -12.81
C GLN A 436 6.68 -9.05 -12.33
N SER A 437 5.37 -9.24 -12.29
CA SER A 437 4.76 -10.54 -12.03
C SER A 437 5.19 -11.60 -13.06
N THR A 438 5.26 -12.83 -12.59
CA THR A 438 5.52 -14.03 -13.40
C THR A 438 4.38 -15.03 -13.25
N ALA A 439 4.48 -16.18 -13.93
CA ALA A 439 3.52 -17.27 -13.75
C ALA A 439 3.56 -17.87 -12.33
N GLU A 440 4.67 -17.70 -11.62
CA GLU A 440 4.91 -18.28 -10.29
C GLU A 440 4.68 -17.26 -9.16
N TRP A 441 4.97 -15.98 -9.38
CA TRP A 441 4.91 -14.92 -8.38
C TRP A 441 4.22 -13.66 -8.91
N TRP A 442 3.24 -13.16 -8.18
CA TRP A 442 2.50 -11.94 -8.51
C TRP A 442 2.89 -10.78 -7.61
N ALA A 443 2.71 -9.57 -8.16
CA ALA A 443 2.88 -8.31 -7.44
C ALA A 443 4.21 -8.21 -6.68
N PRO A 444 5.38 -8.38 -7.35
CA PRO A 444 6.67 -8.17 -6.72
C PRO A 444 6.82 -6.71 -6.29
N GLY A 445 7.11 -6.47 -5.01
CA GLY A 445 7.16 -5.11 -4.51
C GLY A 445 7.96 -4.90 -3.24
N HIS A 446 8.10 -3.65 -2.87
CA HIS A 446 8.78 -3.14 -1.70
C HIS A 446 10.21 -3.70 -1.55
N PRO A 447 11.15 -3.21 -2.39
CA PRO A 447 12.50 -3.73 -2.45
C PRO A 447 13.37 -3.31 -1.27
N SER A 448 14.34 -4.13 -0.91
CA SER A 448 15.51 -3.76 -0.13
C SER A 448 16.77 -4.36 -0.73
N VAL A 449 17.91 -3.68 -0.67
CA VAL A 449 19.17 -4.13 -1.30
C VAL A 449 20.25 -4.32 -0.26
N VAL A 450 20.88 -5.48 -0.28
CA VAL A 450 21.97 -5.82 0.65
C VAL A 450 23.10 -6.53 -0.10
N LEU A 451 24.33 -6.37 0.35
CA LEU A 451 25.47 -7.14 -0.14
C LEU A 451 25.47 -8.51 0.54
N ALA A 452 25.42 -9.57 -0.26
CA ALA A 452 25.57 -10.93 0.22
C ALA A 452 27.00 -11.19 0.75
N PRO A 453 27.23 -12.29 1.48
CA PRO A 453 28.57 -12.62 1.99
C PRO A 453 29.65 -12.74 0.90
N ASP A 454 29.28 -13.06 -0.33
CA ASP A 454 30.19 -13.10 -1.49
C ASP A 454 30.45 -11.72 -2.12
N GLY A 455 29.91 -10.65 -1.55
CA GLY A 455 30.06 -9.26 -2.01
C GLY A 455 29.13 -8.87 -3.16
N LYS A 456 28.24 -9.74 -3.62
CA LYS A 456 27.28 -9.40 -4.68
C LYS A 456 26.04 -8.76 -4.11
N PRO A 457 25.48 -7.74 -4.78
CA PRO A 457 24.23 -7.12 -4.36
C PRO A 457 23.03 -8.03 -4.68
N HIS A 458 22.17 -8.22 -3.68
CA HIS A 458 20.88 -8.90 -3.81
C HIS A 458 19.76 -7.93 -3.46
N LEU A 459 18.73 -7.96 -4.27
CA LEU A 459 17.48 -7.26 -4.01
C LEU A 459 16.49 -8.26 -3.40
N PHE A 460 16.04 -7.97 -2.19
CA PHE A 460 14.95 -8.67 -1.51
C PHE A 460 13.65 -7.94 -1.73
N LEU A 461 12.55 -8.67 -1.83
CA LEU A 461 11.23 -8.15 -2.13
C LEU A 461 10.16 -9.12 -1.64
N HIS A 462 8.92 -8.67 -1.56
CA HIS A 462 7.81 -9.59 -1.39
C HIS A 462 7.18 -9.99 -2.73
N GLY A 463 6.47 -11.12 -2.72
CA GLY A 463 5.59 -11.54 -3.80
C GLY A 463 4.42 -12.36 -3.27
N TYR A 464 3.33 -12.38 -4.03
CA TYR A 464 2.16 -13.19 -3.73
C TYR A 464 2.12 -14.45 -4.60
N PHE A 465 1.48 -15.48 -4.09
CA PHE A 465 1.06 -16.59 -4.93
C PHE A 465 0.03 -16.11 -5.97
N PRO A 466 0.05 -16.64 -7.20
CA PRO A 466 -0.85 -16.22 -8.26
C PRO A 466 -2.33 -16.25 -7.85
N GLY A 467 -3.04 -15.15 -8.11
CA GLY A 467 -4.45 -14.99 -7.75
C GLY A 467 -4.72 -14.73 -6.26
N LYS A 468 -3.68 -14.49 -5.46
CA LYS A 468 -3.81 -14.26 -4.00
C LYS A 468 -3.24 -12.91 -3.55
N ALA A 469 -3.07 -11.95 -4.45
CA ALA A 469 -2.65 -10.61 -4.06
C ALA A 469 -3.75 -9.87 -3.30
N GLY A 470 -3.40 -9.03 -2.34
CA GLY A 470 -4.32 -8.15 -1.63
C GLY A 470 -4.09 -8.05 -0.11
N TYR A 471 -4.93 -7.25 0.52
CA TYR A 471 -4.84 -6.95 1.95
C TYR A 471 -4.94 -8.20 2.83
N LYS A 472 -4.02 -8.35 3.77
CA LYS A 472 -3.90 -9.51 4.68
C LYS A 472 -3.69 -10.86 3.98
N GLN A 473 -3.30 -10.86 2.71
CA GLN A 473 -2.85 -12.09 2.07
C GLN A 473 -1.39 -12.36 2.45
N PHE A 474 -1.01 -13.66 2.44
CA PHE A 474 0.36 -14.06 2.71
C PHE A 474 1.30 -13.55 1.62
N ARG A 475 2.41 -12.94 2.02
CA ARG A 475 3.48 -12.48 1.13
C ARG A 475 4.75 -13.30 1.38
N ALA A 476 5.24 -13.95 0.34
CA ALA A 476 6.51 -14.66 0.39
C ALA A 476 7.69 -13.68 0.35
N LEU A 477 8.81 -14.05 0.96
CA LEU A 477 10.10 -13.38 0.79
C LEU A 477 10.79 -13.95 -0.44
N LEU A 478 11.11 -13.08 -1.38
CA LEU A 478 11.82 -13.41 -2.61
C LEU A 478 13.14 -12.66 -2.68
N SER A 479 14.07 -13.14 -3.51
CA SER A 479 15.29 -12.40 -3.82
C SER A 479 15.70 -12.55 -5.28
N VAL A 480 16.42 -11.54 -5.80
CA VAL A 480 17.09 -11.59 -7.09
C VAL A 480 18.49 -11.00 -6.97
N PRO A 481 19.52 -11.61 -7.54
CA PRO A 481 20.83 -10.98 -7.67
C PRO A 481 20.74 -9.83 -8.69
N ILE A 482 21.45 -8.73 -8.42
CA ILE A 482 21.46 -7.56 -9.30
C ILE A 482 22.90 -7.14 -9.63
N ILE A 483 23.05 -6.44 -10.73
CA ILE A 483 24.33 -5.87 -11.19
C ILE A 483 24.11 -4.39 -11.47
N PHE A 484 24.92 -3.53 -10.84
CA PHE A 484 24.89 -2.11 -11.11
C PHE A 484 25.79 -1.79 -12.30
N GLU A 485 25.24 -1.08 -13.27
CA GLU A 485 25.96 -0.40 -14.35
C GLU A 485 25.70 1.10 -14.24
N GLU A 486 26.54 1.93 -14.88
CA GLU A 486 26.50 3.39 -14.69
C GLU A 486 25.10 4.00 -14.88
N ASP A 487 24.36 3.55 -15.89
CA ASP A 487 23.05 4.11 -16.29
C ASP A 487 21.87 3.14 -16.15
N ARG A 488 22.06 1.95 -15.59
CA ARG A 488 21.03 0.93 -15.44
C ARG A 488 21.37 -0.12 -14.38
N VAL A 489 20.37 -0.87 -14.00
CA VAL A 489 20.50 -2.08 -13.17
C VAL A 489 20.14 -3.29 -14.03
N LEU A 490 20.91 -4.36 -13.92
CA LEU A 490 20.65 -5.63 -14.59
C LEU A 490 20.34 -6.72 -13.57
N LEU A 491 19.65 -7.77 -14.02
CA LEU A 491 19.51 -9.01 -13.26
C LEU A 491 20.81 -9.79 -13.32
N GLY A 492 21.27 -10.28 -12.18
CA GLY A 492 22.39 -11.22 -12.11
C GLY A 492 21.95 -12.65 -12.40
N GLU A 493 22.90 -13.54 -12.60
CA GLU A 493 22.65 -14.98 -12.68
C GLU A 493 22.42 -15.55 -11.27
N ILE A 494 21.43 -16.45 -11.12
CA ILE A 494 21.11 -17.16 -9.86
C ILE A 494 22.10 -18.29 -9.63
#